data_43ae7cdff24c102d2da334f93be60a23
#
_entry.id   43ae7cdff24c102d2da334f93be60a23
#
_cell.length_a   1.000
_cell.length_b   1.000
_cell.length_c   1.000
_cell.angle_alpha   90.00
_cell.angle_beta   90.00
_cell.angle_gamma   90.00
#
_symmetry.space_group_name_H-M   'P 1'
#
loop_
_entity.id
_entity.type
_entity.pdbx_description
1 polymer ?
#
loop_
_entity_poly.entity_id
_entity_poly.type
_entity_poly.pdbx_seq_one_letter_code
_entity_poly.pdbx_strand_id
1 'polypeptide(L)'
;MKNKTKKISWDLLPLLMVTAALPLVAMGRKVSVSLGKYSWFADGNYQYDFFMYAKSIVFLILVAWMLIVLIDRGLIRGIKLKHWKLFIPLYIYGLMVLISTVFSADRELSLKGMWQQYESVWILLGYLITAFYCVQVVQSLQDIRILCISVAVGAAVQGILGISQFIGRDLFASEIGRNFLALGMDSSISRTIRFVYEGNSRSSVYMASYTPNYAGMYLVMVLPVLFVLALQAKKIGYKILWTCLIGILLVCLYGTGSKAGFLVCGFLAVLVIILMAQKYHTKKKWIYVGICILAAAGITAGYDQFSGHALSDALQQIVQKETYDLEEIKSESDGVCLKYRGNFLKLIPEENEMGQTLTAQINKKEKQTAFWDGESQSFIFNDKSFGSLKFDTYREKGTQYLIIYDGDMTWNFYKEDGAARYVFVNQYGKLDEIQNAAAVFKGHERSLSGRGYIWGRTIPLLKKFLLWGSGPDTFTVKFPQTDYVMKVNTGLNMYQQLPTKAHSMYLQSALQTGILSGICLLMFFLHYIRIAVRNAKTEKNREKAMFRTGILLSVIGFLLMGLANDSNLAVSPLFWCILGMGIAMETETFHS
;
A
#
# COMPACT_ATOMS: atom_id res chain seq x y z
N MET A 1 7.53 -20.57 47.29
CA MET A 1 6.98 -19.25 46.99
C MET A 1 5.80 -19.40 46.02
N LYS A 2 4.56 -19.12 46.48
CA LYS A 2 3.35 -19.16 45.64
C LYS A 2 3.47 -18.09 44.57
N ASN A 3 3.53 -18.48 43.28
CA ASN A 3 3.39 -17.56 42.16
C ASN A 3 2.04 -16.82 42.32
N LYS A 4 2.04 -15.62 42.88
CA LYS A 4 0.91 -14.71 42.75
C LYS A 4 0.81 -14.40 41.24
N THR A 5 -0.15 -14.97 40.55
CA THR A 5 -0.54 -14.55 39.21
C THR A 5 -0.88 -13.06 39.31
N LYS A 6 0.03 -12.21 38.82
CA LYS A 6 -0.19 -10.74 38.77
C LYS A 6 -1.43 -10.56 37.89
N LYS A 7 -2.51 -10.01 38.42
CA LYS A 7 -3.72 -9.68 37.63
C LYS A 7 -3.31 -8.83 36.45
N ILE A 8 -3.86 -9.13 35.27
CA ILE A 8 -3.67 -8.31 34.07
C ILE A 8 -4.07 -6.87 34.44
N SER A 9 -3.16 -5.93 34.20
CA SER A 9 -3.48 -4.50 34.42
C SER A 9 -4.55 -4.06 33.42
N TRP A 10 -5.58 -3.41 33.89
CA TRP A 10 -6.61 -2.81 33.04
C TRP A 10 -6.01 -1.84 32.00
N ASP A 11 -4.87 -1.22 32.34
CA ASP A 11 -4.15 -0.33 31.43
C ASP A 11 -3.61 -1.07 30.17
N LEU A 12 -3.47 -2.41 30.18
CA LEU A 12 -3.07 -3.17 28.98
C LEU A 12 -4.23 -3.46 28.02
N LEU A 13 -5.48 -3.31 28.46
CA LEU A 13 -6.64 -3.74 27.68
C LEU A 13 -6.77 -3.07 26.30
N PRO A 14 -6.53 -1.75 26.14
CA PRO A 14 -6.55 -1.12 24.83
C PRO A 14 -5.53 -1.76 23.86
N LEU A 15 -4.33 -2.12 24.34
CA LEU A 15 -3.31 -2.77 23.52
C LEU A 15 -3.69 -4.19 23.14
N LEU A 16 -4.35 -4.94 24.05
CA LEU A 16 -4.87 -6.28 23.75
C LEU A 16 -5.93 -6.22 22.64
N MET A 17 -6.78 -5.19 22.67
CA MET A 17 -7.77 -4.97 21.61
C MET A 17 -7.12 -4.60 20.28
N VAL A 18 -6.07 -3.76 20.28
CA VAL A 18 -5.30 -3.42 19.07
C VAL A 18 -4.62 -4.64 18.47
N THR A 19 -4.09 -5.54 19.31
CA THR A 19 -3.30 -6.68 18.85
C THR A 19 -4.14 -7.89 18.43
N ALA A 20 -5.26 -8.16 19.09
CA ALA A 20 -6.10 -9.33 18.81
C ALA A 20 -7.36 -8.99 18.02
N ALA A 21 -8.12 -7.96 18.42
CA ALA A 21 -9.46 -7.72 17.91
C ALA A 21 -9.49 -6.78 16.69
N LEU A 22 -8.74 -5.68 16.73
CA LEU A 22 -8.77 -4.68 15.66
C LEU A 22 -8.44 -5.25 14.27
N PRO A 23 -7.43 -6.12 14.08
CA PRO A 23 -7.17 -6.73 12.77
C PRO A 23 -8.35 -7.54 12.21
N LEU A 24 -9.23 -8.04 13.08
CA LEU A 24 -10.39 -8.88 12.73
C LEU A 24 -11.65 -8.08 12.42
N VAL A 25 -11.69 -6.79 12.72
CA VAL A 25 -12.88 -5.96 12.49
C VAL A 25 -13.20 -5.93 11.01
N ALA A 26 -14.40 -6.39 10.67
CA ALA A 26 -14.94 -6.36 9.31
C ALA A 26 -16.45 -6.08 9.43
N MET A 27 -16.89 -4.92 8.93
CA MET A 27 -18.29 -4.52 8.95
C MET A 27 -18.54 -3.52 7.83
N GLY A 28 -19.56 -3.78 7.03
CA GLY A 28 -19.91 -2.95 5.89
C GLY A 28 -20.47 -1.59 6.25
N ARG A 29 -20.12 -0.61 5.46
CA ARG A 29 -20.66 0.74 5.53
C ARG A 29 -20.78 1.34 4.14
N LYS A 30 -21.91 2.00 3.86
CA LYS A 30 -22.03 2.88 2.71
C LYS A 30 -21.35 4.19 3.03
N VAL A 31 -20.36 4.57 2.24
CA VAL A 31 -19.55 5.78 2.47
C VAL A 31 -19.64 6.70 1.26
N SER A 32 -19.67 8.00 1.51
CA SER A 32 -19.58 8.99 0.46
C SER A 32 -18.14 9.07 -0.05
N VAL A 33 -17.98 9.07 -1.37
CA VAL A 33 -16.67 9.20 -2.03
C VAL A 33 -16.70 10.46 -2.89
N SER A 34 -16.10 11.54 -2.40
CA SER A 34 -15.96 12.78 -3.14
C SER A 34 -14.55 12.89 -3.71
N LEU A 35 -14.41 12.71 -5.03
CA LEU A 35 -13.13 12.82 -5.74
C LEU A 35 -13.08 14.05 -6.66
N GLY A 36 -13.96 15.04 -6.45
CA GLY A 36 -14.01 16.26 -7.24
C GLY A 36 -14.15 15.96 -8.74
N LYS A 37 -13.15 16.35 -9.54
CA LYS A 37 -13.16 16.12 -10.99
C LYS A 37 -13.15 14.64 -11.42
N TYR A 38 -12.84 13.72 -10.51
CA TYR A 38 -12.89 12.27 -10.75
C TYR A 38 -14.18 11.63 -10.23
N SER A 39 -15.26 12.39 -10.12
CA SER A 39 -16.57 11.90 -9.64
C SER A 39 -17.14 10.73 -10.46
N TRP A 40 -16.70 10.57 -11.71
CA TRP A 40 -17.05 9.44 -12.58
C TRP A 40 -16.50 8.09 -12.09
N PHE A 41 -15.51 8.08 -11.20
CA PHE A 41 -14.93 6.86 -10.65
C PHE A 41 -15.88 6.12 -9.68
N ALA A 42 -16.75 6.85 -9.00
CA ALA A 42 -17.67 6.28 -8.02
C ALA A 42 -19.11 6.52 -8.46
N ASP A 43 -19.83 5.47 -8.88
CA ASP A 43 -21.24 5.55 -9.24
C ASP A 43 -22.08 6.15 -8.11
N GLY A 44 -22.79 7.24 -8.40
CA GLY A 44 -23.66 7.92 -7.45
C GLY A 44 -22.95 8.55 -6.26
N ASN A 45 -21.65 8.80 -6.32
CA ASN A 45 -20.81 9.36 -5.23
C ASN A 45 -20.78 8.50 -3.94
N TYR A 46 -21.14 7.23 -4.01
CA TYR A 46 -21.14 6.32 -2.88
C TYR A 46 -20.44 5.02 -3.23
N GLN A 47 -19.75 4.47 -2.23
CA GLN A 47 -19.13 3.15 -2.30
C GLN A 47 -19.41 2.37 -1.01
N TYR A 48 -19.24 1.07 -1.07
CA TYR A 48 -19.31 0.22 0.12
C TYR A 48 -17.89 -0.12 0.58
N ASP A 49 -17.65 0.05 1.87
CA ASP A 49 -16.42 -0.39 2.53
C ASP A 49 -16.77 -1.44 3.58
N PHE A 50 -16.10 -2.59 3.55
CA PHE A 50 -16.37 -3.72 4.45
C PHE A 50 -15.27 -3.94 5.48
N PHE A 51 -14.12 -3.28 5.35
CA PHE A 51 -12.96 -3.56 6.19
C PHE A 51 -12.37 -2.33 6.85
N MET A 52 -12.18 -1.25 6.09
CA MET A 52 -11.32 -0.16 6.53
C MET A 52 -12.04 0.90 7.34
N TYR A 53 -13.26 1.29 6.93
CA TYR A 53 -14.04 2.29 7.65
C TYR A 53 -14.33 1.87 9.09
N ALA A 54 -14.82 0.64 9.28
CA ALA A 54 -15.13 0.14 10.62
C ALA A 54 -13.87 0.05 11.51
N LYS A 55 -12.73 -0.41 10.93
CA LYS A 55 -11.44 -0.41 11.64
C LYS A 55 -11.02 1.00 12.06
N SER A 56 -11.23 2.01 11.21
CA SER A 56 -10.85 3.40 11.54
C SER A 56 -11.60 3.91 12.77
N ILE A 57 -12.90 3.67 12.83
CA ILE A 57 -13.74 4.08 13.97
C ILE A 57 -13.32 3.34 15.24
N VAL A 58 -13.18 2.00 15.17
CA VAL A 58 -12.77 1.21 16.33
C VAL A 58 -11.37 1.63 16.81
N PHE A 59 -10.44 1.87 15.89
CA PHE A 59 -9.10 2.34 16.26
C PHE A 59 -9.14 3.70 16.96
N LEU A 60 -9.92 4.66 16.47
CA LEU A 60 -10.05 5.97 17.10
C LEU A 60 -10.69 5.87 18.50
N ILE A 61 -11.65 4.98 18.70
CA ILE A 61 -12.22 4.69 20.03
C ILE A 61 -11.12 4.15 20.97
N LEU A 62 -10.29 3.22 20.49
CA LEU A 62 -9.18 2.66 21.26
C LEU A 62 -8.12 3.73 21.59
N VAL A 63 -7.82 4.62 20.64
CA VAL A 63 -6.91 5.76 20.86
C VAL A 63 -7.48 6.73 21.92
N ALA A 64 -8.76 7.06 21.83
CA ALA A 64 -9.43 7.88 22.85
C ALA A 64 -9.35 7.21 24.25
N TRP A 65 -9.57 5.90 24.30
CA TRP A 65 -9.40 5.15 25.56
C TRP A 65 -7.95 5.21 26.08
N MET A 66 -6.95 5.03 25.21
CA MET A 66 -5.53 5.19 25.59
C MET A 66 -5.24 6.58 26.17
N LEU A 67 -5.79 7.64 25.56
CA LEU A 67 -5.63 9.01 26.06
C LEU A 67 -6.26 9.20 27.43
N ILE A 68 -7.47 8.67 27.65
CA ILE A 68 -8.14 8.71 28.95
C ILE A 68 -7.27 8.02 30.02
N VAL A 69 -6.71 6.85 29.73
CA VAL A 69 -5.82 6.14 30.66
C VAL A 69 -4.53 6.93 30.91
N LEU A 70 -3.94 7.58 29.89
CA LEU A 70 -2.75 8.43 30.08
C LEU A 70 -3.05 9.64 30.98
N ILE A 71 -4.21 10.27 30.81
CA ILE A 71 -4.68 11.38 31.67
C ILE A 71 -4.90 10.90 33.10
N ASP A 72 -5.60 9.78 33.29
CA ASP A 72 -5.80 9.17 34.60
C ASP A 72 -4.47 8.87 35.30
N ARG A 73 -3.53 8.22 34.59
CA ARG A 73 -2.19 7.94 35.15
C ARG A 73 -1.43 9.21 35.53
N GLY A 74 -1.42 10.21 34.65
CA GLY A 74 -0.65 11.44 34.85
C GLY A 74 -1.25 12.38 35.89
N LEU A 75 -2.55 12.69 35.75
CA LEU A 75 -3.22 13.70 36.57
C LEU A 75 -3.83 13.14 37.87
N ILE A 76 -4.44 11.94 37.82
CA ILE A 76 -5.16 11.37 38.96
C ILE A 76 -4.23 10.52 39.82
N ARG A 77 -3.48 9.60 39.20
CA ARG A 77 -2.56 8.71 39.92
C ARG A 77 -1.19 9.33 40.16
N GLY A 78 -0.88 10.51 39.61
CA GLY A 78 0.39 11.21 39.78
C GLY A 78 1.61 10.48 39.21
N ILE A 79 1.40 9.55 38.26
CA ILE A 79 2.48 8.76 37.63
C ILE A 79 3.13 9.61 36.54
N LYS A 80 4.40 9.98 36.72
CA LYS A 80 5.15 10.77 35.75
C LYS A 80 5.30 9.99 34.43
N LEU A 81 5.03 10.65 33.30
CA LEU A 81 5.29 10.13 31.99
C LEU A 81 6.80 9.96 31.79
N LYS A 82 7.19 8.75 31.36
CA LYS A 82 8.59 8.35 31.23
C LYS A 82 9.03 8.39 29.78
N HIS A 83 10.35 8.56 29.59
CA HIS A 83 11.02 8.41 28.30
C HIS A 83 10.46 9.29 27.15
N TRP A 84 9.76 10.39 27.45
CA TRP A 84 9.14 11.26 26.44
C TRP A 84 10.17 11.83 25.43
N LYS A 85 11.44 12.01 25.86
CA LYS A 85 12.52 12.51 25.00
C LYS A 85 12.84 11.56 23.82
N LEU A 86 12.60 10.26 23.96
CA LEU A 86 12.80 9.29 22.89
C LEU A 86 11.84 9.52 21.71
N PHE A 87 10.71 10.16 21.99
CA PHE A 87 9.66 10.40 21.01
C PHE A 87 9.77 11.76 20.30
N ILE A 88 10.83 12.55 20.55
CA ILE A 88 11.00 13.87 19.90
C ILE A 88 10.87 13.79 18.37
N PRO A 89 11.50 12.85 17.64
CA PRO A 89 11.32 12.75 16.20
C PRO A 89 9.86 12.46 15.80
N LEU A 90 9.13 11.68 16.59
CA LEU A 90 7.71 11.41 16.36
C LEU A 90 6.82 12.62 16.69
N TYR A 91 7.17 13.44 17.68
CA TYR A 91 6.45 14.69 17.94
C TYR A 91 6.62 15.67 16.78
N ILE A 92 7.84 15.76 16.21
CA ILE A 92 8.09 16.55 15.00
C ILE A 92 7.26 16.02 13.84
N TYR A 93 7.27 14.70 13.63
CA TYR A 93 6.43 14.07 12.60
C TYR A 93 4.94 14.39 12.83
N GLY A 94 4.41 14.24 14.05
CA GLY A 94 3.02 14.55 14.38
C GLY A 94 2.67 16.03 14.17
N LEU A 95 3.60 16.95 14.52
CA LEU A 95 3.43 18.38 14.23
C LEU A 95 3.37 18.63 12.72
N MET A 96 4.22 17.97 11.94
CA MET A 96 4.19 18.10 10.47
C MET A 96 2.90 17.52 9.88
N VAL A 97 2.35 16.43 10.44
CA VAL A 97 1.03 15.90 10.05
C VAL A 97 -0.07 16.95 10.28
N LEU A 98 -0.06 17.66 11.41
CA LEU A 98 -1.00 18.74 11.70
C LEU A 98 -0.82 19.92 10.74
N ILE A 99 0.40 20.38 10.54
CA ILE A 99 0.72 21.47 9.61
C ILE A 99 0.29 21.08 8.19
N SER A 100 0.62 19.87 7.75
CA SER A 100 0.23 19.35 6.45
C SER A 100 -1.30 19.32 6.26
N THR A 101 -2.05 19.04 7.32
CA THR A 101 -3.52 19.07 7.30
C THR A 101 -4.04 20.49 7.13
N VAL A 102 -3.45 21.49 7.80
CA VAL A 102 -3.84 22.90 7.67
C VAL A 102 -3.60 23.42 6.24
N PHE A 103 -2.46 23.05 5.64
CA PHE A 103 -2.09 23.43 4.27
C PHE A 103 -2.50 22.39 3.23
N SER A 104 -3.38 21.46 3.61
CA SER A 104 -3.80 20.37 2.73
C SER A 104 -4.41 20.87 1.43
N ALA A 105 -4.11 20.14 0.40
CA ALA A 105 -4.71 20.30 -0.92
C ALA A 105 -6.20 19.94 -0.96
N ASP A 106 -6.62 19.07 -0.05
CA ASP A 106 -8.00 18.70 0.21
C ASP A 106 -8.16 18.43 1.71
N ARG A 107 -8.70 19.41 2.42
CA ARG A 107 -8.86 19.33 3.89
C ARG A 107 -9.88 18.29 4.30
N GLU A 108 -10.90 18.06 3.48
CA GLU A 108 -11.93 17.07 3.80
C GLU A 108 -11.32 15.66 3.80
N LEU A 109 -10.55 15.31 2.78
CA LEU A 109 -9.82 14.05 2.74
C LEU A 109 -8.82 13.92 3.90
N SER A 110 -8.09 14.99 4.22
CA SER A 110 -7.12 14.95 5.33
C SER A 110 -7.77 14.75 6.70
N LEU A 111 -9.00 15.21 6.90
CA LEU A 111 -9.75 15.06 8.14
C LEU A 111 -10.54 13.75 8.22
N LYS A 112 -11.15 13.31 7.12
CA LYS A 112 -12.01 12.12 7.08
C LYS A 112 -11.28 10.85 6.64
N GLY A 113 -10.22 10.99 5.86
CA GLY A 113 -9.53 9.90 5.18
C GLY A 113 -10.15 9.57 3.82
N MET A 114 -9.31 9.06 2.93
CA MET A 114 -9.73 8.58 1.61
C MET A 114 -10.33 7.18 1.73
N TRP A 115 -11.39 6.92 0.98
CA TRP A 115 -11.98 5.59 0.85
C TRP A 115 -10.92 4.51 0.58
N GLN A 116 -11.06 3.35 1.24
CA GLN A 116 -10.12 2.22 1.26
C GLN A 116 -8.79 2.45 2.00
N GLN A 117 -8.51 3.66 2.52
CA GLN A 117 -7.27 3.95 3.25
C GLN A 117 -7.56 4.44 4.67
N TYR A 118 -8.34 5.50 4.81
CA TYR A 118 -8.73 6.13 6.06
C TYR A 118 -7.55 6.50 6.97
N GLU A 119 -6.37 6.78 6.38
CA GLU A 119 -5.21 7.29 7.12
C GLU A 119 -5.26 8.81 7.29
N SER A 120 -6.37 9.30 7.82
CA SER A 120 -6.58 10.71 8.16
C SER A 120 -5.56 11.19 9.21
N VAL A 121 -5.53 12.51 9.45
CA VAL A 121 -4.71 13.13 10.51
C VAL A 121 -4.91 12.43 11.86
N TRP A 122 -6.14 12.06 12.20
CA TRP A 122 -6.49 11.42 13.47
C TRP A 122 -5.89 10.01 13.59
N ILE A 123 -5.90 9.25 12.51
CA ILE A 123 -5.33 7.91 12.45
C ILE A 123 -3.80 7.98 12.54
N LEU A 124 -3.16 8.89 11.79
CA LEU A 124 -1.71 9.06 11.85
C LEU A 124 -1.25 9.48 13.25
N LEU A 125 -1.94 10.41 13.90
CA LEU A 125 -1.66 10.76 15.30
C LEU A 125 -1.95 9.60 16.25
N GLY A 126 -3.00 8.81 15.99
CA GLY A 126 -3.34 7.61 16.75
C GLY A 126 -2.22 6.57 16.74
N TYR A 127 -1.51 6.41 15.63
CA TYR A 127 -0.33 5.54 15.57
C TYR A 127 0.76 5.97 16.56
N LEU A 128 1.06 7.26 16.62
CA LEU A 128 2.07 7.81 17.56
C LEU A 128 1.64 7.62 19.00
N ILE A 129 0.35 7.90 19.28
CA ILE A 129 -0.23 7.71 20.61
C ILE A 129 -0.14 6.25 21.03
N THR A 130 -0.43 5.29 20.12
CA THR A 130 -0.35 3.86 20.40
C THR A 130 1.06 3.44 20.83
N ALA A 131 2.11 3.86 20.09
CA ALA A 131 3.49 3.55 20.43
C ALA A 131 3.90 4.21 21.77
N PHE A 132 3.55 5.48 21.97
CA PHE A 132 3.83 6.20 23.20
C PHE A 132 3.12 5.56 24.40
N TYR A 133 1.83 5.28 24.27
CA TYR A 133 1.04 4.61 25.29
C TYR A 133 1.64 3.26 25.70
N CYS A 134 2.04 2.46 24.72
CA CYS A 134 2.66 1.17 24.96
C CYS A 134 3.89 1.29 25.88
N VAL A 135 4.77 2.28 25.63
CA VAL A 135 5.95 2.55 26.48
C VAL A 135 5.58 2.99 27.89
N GLN A 136 4.43 3.64 28.06
CA GLN A 136 3.98 4.06 29.40
C GLN A 136 3.40 2.91 30.23
N VAL A 137 2.78 1.91 29.62
CA VAL A 137 2.04 0.86 30.33
C VAL A 137 2.76 -0.48 30.39
N VAL A 138 3.59 -0.81 29.38
CA VAL A 138 4.37 -2.06 29.33
C VAL A 138 5.63 -1.90 30.16
N GLN A 139 5.71 -2.63 31.29
CA GLN A 139 6.79 -2.46 32.27
C GLN A 139 7.55 -3.75 32.58
N SER A 140 7.05 -4.91 32.13
CA SER A 140 7.63 -6.20 32.48
C SER A 140 7.62 -7.18 31.31
N LEU A 141 8.48 -8.19 31.40
CA LEU A 141 8.51 -9.29 30.44
C LEU A 141 7.18 -10.08 30.41
N GLN A 142 6.44 -10.09 31.52
CA GLN A 142 5.11 -10.69 31.58
C GLN A 142 4.11 -9.91 30.71
N ASP A 143 4.16 -8.57 30.71
CA ASP A 143 3.29 -7.73 29.88
C ASP A 143 3.58 -7.99 28.39
N ILE A 144 4.87 -8.08 28.01
CA ILE A 144 5.30 -8.45 26.66
C ILE A 144 4.75 -9.82 26.25
N ARG A 145 4.86 -10.81 27.15
CA ARG A 145 4.35 -12.17 26.88
C ARG A 145 2.84 -12.17 26.68
N ILE A 146 2.08 -11.43 27.49
CA ILE A 146 0.63 -11.29 27.38
C ILE A 146 0.26 -10.68 26.04
N LEU A 147 0.93 -9.60 25.61
CA LEU A 147 0.70 -8.96 24.32
C LEU A 147 1.08 -9.88 23.15
N CYS A 148 2.18 -10.62 23.23
CA CYS A 148 2.55 -11.62 22.21
C CYS A 148 1.51 -12.74 22.10
N ILE A 149 0.94 -13.18 23.22
CA ILE A 149 -0.17 -14.17 23.19
C ILE A 149 -1.42 -13.56 22.57
N SER A 150 -1.72 -12.28 22.86
CA SER A 150 -2.84 -11.57 22.23
C SER A 150 -2.66 -11.46 20.70
N VAL A 151 -1.45 -11.15 20.22
CA VAL A 151 -1.11 -11.21 18.78
C VAL A 151 -1.37 -12.61 18.22
N ALA A 152 -0.96 -13.67 18.94
CA ALA A 152 -1.15 -15.06 18.52
C ALA A 152 -2.63 -15.47 18.45
N VAL A 153 -3.46 -14.97 19.38
CA VAL A 153 -4.93 -15.20 19.35
C VAL A 153 -5.56 -14.55 18.11
N GLY A 154 -5.24 -13.28 17.83
CA GLY A 154 -5.69 -12.61 16.60
C GLY A 154 -5.20 -13.35 15.34
N ALA A 155 -3.94 -13.80 15.34
CA ALA A 155 -3.34 -14.55 14.24
C ALA A 155 -4.00 -15.92 14.02
N ALA A 156 -4.47 -16.58 15.07
CA ALA A 156 -5.19 -17.85 14.93
C ALA A 156 -6.52 -17.66 14.19
N VAL A 157 -7.28 -16.64 14.53
CA VAL A 157 -8.53 -16.31 13.81
C VAL A 157 -8.24 -15.89 12.36
N GLN A 158 -7.24 -15.05 12.14
CA GLN A 158 -6.79 -14.67 10.79
C GLN A 158 -6.35 -15.92 9.98
N GLY A 159 -5.67 -16.87 10.63
CA GLY A 159 -5.26 -18.14 10.01
C GLY A 159 -6.45 -18.99 9.57
N ILE A 160 -7.51 -19.08 10.39
CA ILE A 160 -8.76 -19.78 10.03
C ILE A 160 -9.40 -19.12 8.80
N LEU A 161 -9.52 -17.79 8.78
CA LEU A 161 -10.02 -17.04 7.62
C LEU A 161 -9.14 -17.30 6.39
N GLY A 162 -7.82 -17.20 6.55
CA GLY A 162 -6.87 -17.40 5.46
C GLY A 162 -6.92 -18.80 4.87
N ILE A 163 -7.02 -19.86 5.69
CA ILE A 163 -7.17 -21.23 5.21
C ILE A 163 -8.49 -21.41 4.48
N SER A 164 -9.60 -20.86 5.00
CA SER A 164 -10.89 -20.94 4.31
C SER A 164 -10.84 -20.33 2.92
N GLN A 165 -10.15 -19.19 2.78
CA GLN A 165 -9.92 -18.51 1.50
C GLN A 165 -8.99 -19.34 0.60
N PHE A 166 -7.92 -19.90 1.15
CA PHE A 166 -6.95 -20.71 0.40
C PHE A 166 -7.58 -21.95 -0.25
N ILE A 167 -8.53 -22.60 0.45
CA ILE A 167 -9.24 -23.78 -0.07
C ILE A 167 -10.50 -23.42 -0.90
N GLY A 168 -10.71 -22.13 -1.18
CA GLY A 168 -11.84 -21.63 -1.97
C GLY A 168 -13.20 -21.69 -1.27
N ARG A 169 -13.21 -21.77 0.07
CA ARG A 169 -14.41 -21.73 0.92
C ARG A 169 -14.37 -20.50 1.82
N ASP A 170 -14.26 -19.33 1.22
CA ASP A 170 -14.17 -18.09 1.97
C ASP A 170 -15.34 -17.90 2.93
N LEU A 171 -15.06 -17.81 4.22
CA LEU A 171 -16.06 -17.62 5.26
C LEU A 171 -16.81 -16.29 5.10
N PHE A 172 -16.20 -15.24 4.57
CA PHE A 172 -16.89 -13.98 4.27
C PHE A 172 -17.84 -14.11 3.08
N ALA A 173 -17.55 -14.97 2.11
CA ALA A 173 -18.41 -15.23 0.95
C ALA A 173 -19.59 -16.18 1.28
N SER A 174 -19.58 -16.84 2.43
CA SER A 174 -20.71 -17.63 2.91
C SER A 174 -21.94 -16.73 3.20
N GLU A 175 -23.14 -17.30 3.25
CA GLU A 175 -24.36 -16.56 3.60
C GLU A 175 -24.23 -15.89 4.98
N ILE A 176 -23.71 -16.61 5.97
CA ILE A 176 -23.48 -16.09 7.33
C ILE A 176 -22.46 -14.93 7.28
N GLY A 177 -21.38 -15.11 6.54
CA GLY A 177 -20.33 -14.08 6.39
C GLY A 177 -20.84 -12.80 5.72
N ARG A 178 -21.58 -12.93 4.63
CA ARG A 178 -22.19 -11.77 3.94
C ARG A 178 -23.20 -11.03 4.83
N ASN A 179 -24.04 -11.78 5.56
CA ASN A 179 -24.98 -11.18 6.51
C ASN A 179 -24.25 -10.47 7.66
N PHE A 180 -23.15 -11.04 8.14
CA PHE A 180 -22.29 -10.40 9.14
C PHE A 180 -21.66 -9.11 8.60
N LEU A 181 -21.11 -9.12 7.39
CA LEU A 181 -20.54 -7.92 6.76
C LEU A 181 -21.60 -6.85 6.51
N ALA A 182 -22.84 -7.22 6.17
CA ALA A 182 -23.94 -6.30 5.92
C ALA A 182 -24.70 -5.87 7.20
N LEU A 183 -24.17 -6.17 8.39
CA LEU A 183 -24.81 -5.85 9.67
C LEU A 183 -25.03 -4.34 9.80
N GLY A 184 -26.29 -3.93 10.03
CA GLY A 184 -26.68 -2.51 10.09
C GLY A 184 -26.88 -1.83 8.72
N MET A 185 -26.90 -2.61 7.65
CA MET A 185 -27.23 -2.17 6.30
C MET A 185 -28.56 -2.80 5.84
N ASP A 186 -29.06 -2.37 4.67
CA ASP A 186 -30.23 -3.00 4.06
C ASP A 186 -29.93 -4.48 3.77
N SER A 187 -30.87 -5.38 4.12
CA SER A 187 -30.70 -6.83 3.95
C SER A 187 -30.52 -7.26 2.50
N SER A 188 -30.95 -6.47 1.53
CA SER A 188 -30.71 -6.72 0.10
C SER A 188 -29.24 -6.66 -0.26
N ILE A 189 -28.43 -5.86 0.45
CA ILE A 189 -27.01 -5.64 0.17
C ILE A 189 -26.19 -6.90 0.37
N SER A 190 -26.52 -7.74 1.37
CA SER A 190 -25.79 -8.99 1.62
C SER A 190 -25.73 -9.89 0.39
N ARG A 191 -26.79 -9.88 -0.46
CA ARG A 191 -26.87 -10.67 -1.69
C ARG A 191 -26.07 -10.08 -2.86
N THR A 192 -25.75 -8.79 -2.81
CA THR A 192 -25.02 -8.07 -3.87
C THR A 192 -23.51 -8.02 -3.65
N ILE A 193 -23.03 -8.36 -2.44
CA ILE A 193 -21.60 -8.38 -2.13
C ILE A 193 -20.89 -9.38 -3.05
N ARG A 194 -19.86 -8.90 -3.76
CA ARG A 194 -18.95 -9.71 -4.57
C ARG A 194 -17.54 -9.58 -4.02
N PHE A 195 -16.81 -10.69 -4.05
CA PHE A 195 -15.42 -10.74 -3.59
C PHE A 195 -14.50 -10.83 -4.81
N VAL A 196 -13.53 -9.93 -4.88
CA VAL A 196 -12.58 -9.86 -6.02
C VAL A 196 -11.63 -11.06 -6.03
N TYR A 197 -11.40 -11.66 -4.86
CA TYR A 197 -10.44 -12.74 -4.66
C TYR A 197 -11.12 -14.11 -4.51
N GLU A 198 -12.28 -14.32 -5.15
CA GLU A 198 -12.98 -15.61 -5.13
C GLU A 198 -12.20 -16.66 -5.96
N GLY A 199 -12.01 -17.84 -5.40
CA GLY A 199 -11.48 -19.02 -6.10
C GLY A 199 -10.28 -19.70 -5.44
N ASN A 200 -9.96 -20.91 -5.93
CA ASN A 200 -8.82 -21.73 -5.49
C ASN A 200 -7.52 -21.30 -6.18
N SER A 201 -7.16 -20.02 -6.15
CA SER A 201 -5.97 -19.53 -6.84
C SER A 201 -5.00 -18.85 -5.87
N ARG A 202 -3.75 -18.74 -6.30
CA ARG A 202 -2.79 -17.85 -5.66
C ARG A 202 -3.36 -16.43 -5.70
N SER A 203 -3.09 -15.65 -4.66
CA SER A 203 -3.64 -14.31 -4.44
C SER A 203 -5.10 -14.27 -3.98
N SER A 204 -5.64 -15.42 -3.53
CA SER A 204 -6.99 -15.48 -2.95
C SER A 204 -7.03 -15.16 -1.45
N VAL A 205 -5.91 -15.30 -0.73
CA VAL A 205 -5.84 -15.10 0.72
C VAL A 205 -5.63 -13.63 1.06
N TYR A 206 -6.67 -12.96 1.49
CA TYR A 206 -6.63 -11.58 2.00
C TYR A 206 -6.96 -11.48 3.50
N MET A 207 -7.41 -12.61 4.12
CA MET A 207 -7.80 -12.70 5.54
C MET A 207 -8.87 -11.66 5.88
N ALA A 208 -8.73 -10.90 6.97
CA ALA A 208 -9.53 -9.69 7.24
C ALA A 208 -8.75 -8.40 6.95
N SER A 209 -7.71 -8.45 6.08
CA SER A 209 -6.77 -7.35 5.85
C SER A 209 -7.06 -6.56 4.56
N TYR A 210 -8.22 -6.73 3.95
CA TYR A 210 -8.69 -6.04 2.74
C TYR A 210 -8.02 -6.51 1.44
N THR A 211 -6.67 -6.69 1.41
CA THR A 211 -5.95 -7.16 0.22
C THR A 211 -4.90 -8.22 0.58
N PRO A 212 -4.54 -9.11 -0.36
CA PRO A 212 -3.49 -10.11 -0.15
C PRO A 212 -2.13 -9.50 0.24
N ASN A 213 -1.77 -8.31 -0.26
CA ASN A 213 -0.52 -7.65 0.09
C ASN A 213 -0.48 -7.23 1.57
N TYR A 214 -1.58 -6.73 2.12
CA TYR A 214 -1.66 -6.39 3.55
C TYR A 214 -1.72 -7.63 4.42
N ALA A 215 -2.37 -8.71 3.96
CA ALA A 215 -2.29 -10.01 4.63
C ALA A 215 -0.84 -10.51 4.69
N GLY A 216 -0.09 -10.41 3.58
CA GLY A 216 1.35 -10.72 3.56
C GLY A 216 2.16 -9.87 4.55
N MET A 217 1.87 -8.56 4.64
CA MET A 217 2.51 -7.64 5.57
C MET A 217 2.20 -7.98 7.04
N TYR A 218 0.94 -8.34 7.34
CA TYR A 218 0.53 -8.84 8.65
C TYR A 218 1.29 -10.12 9.02
N LEU A 219 1.35 -11.09 8.12
CA LEU A 219 1.99 -12.38 8.34
C LEU A 219 3.50 -12.26 8.61
N VAL A 220 4.20 -11.46 7.81
CA VAL A 220 5.65 -11.20 8.00
C VAL A 220 5.93 -10.59 9.38
N MET A 221 5.03 -9.76 9.88
CA MET A 221 5.17 -9.12 11.19
C MET A 221 4.84 -10.08 12.35
N VAL A 222 3.86 -10.97 12.20
CA VAL A 222 3.39 -11.85 13.27
C VAL A 222 4.23 -13.12 13.42
N LEU A 223 4.75 -13.68 12.34
CA LEU A 223 5.54 -14.91 12.35
C LEU A 223 6.72 -14.87 13.34
N PRO A 224 7.57 -13.81 13.43
CA PRO A 224 8.65 -13.76 14.40
C PRO A 224 8.18 -13.80 15.85
N VAL A 225 7.02 -13.21 16.17
CA VAL A 225 6.41 -13.27 17.51
C VAL A 225 6.02 -14.70 17.86
N LEU A 226 5.39 -15.41 16.94
CA LEU A 226 4.99 -16.82 17.13
C LEU A 226 6.19 -17.74 17.29
N PHE A 227 7.26 -17.52 16.53
CA PHE A 227 8.52 -18.27 16.70
C PHE A 227 9.06 -18.12 18.13
N VAL A 228 9.05 -16.91 18.69
CA VAL A 228 9.47 -16.68 20.07
C VAL A 228 8.58 -17.44 21.05
N LEU A 229 7.25 -17.40 20.87
CA LEU A 229 6.32 -18.15 21.73
C LEU A 229 6.56 -19.67 21.65
N ALA A 230 6.81 -20.22 20.45
CA ALA A 230 7.12 -21.62 20.26
C ALA A 230 8.43 -22.02 20.96
N LEU A 231 9.48 -21.20 20.83
CA LEU A 231 10.78 -21.44 21.45
C LEU A 231 10.74 -21.30 22.99
N GLN A 232 9.88 -20.43 23.52
CA GLN A 232 9.71 -20.21 24.96
C GLN A 232 8.74 -21.19 25.64
N ALA A 233 7.97 -21.94 24.86
CA ALA A 233 7.00 -22.88 25.39
C ALA A 233 7.69 -24.01 26.17
N LYS A 234 7.38 -24.13 27.46
CA LYS A 234 7.92 -25.21 28.32
C LYS A 234 7.17 -26.53 28.14
N LYS A 235 5.84 -26.47 27.97
CA LYS A 235 5.00 -27.68 27.79
C LYS A 235 4.94 -28.03 26.30
N ILE A 236 5.06 -29.34 26.00
CA ILE A 236 5.05 -29.85 24.62
C ILE A 236 3.76 -29.47 23.87
N GLY A 237 2.60 -29.45 24.55
CA GLY A 237 1.33 -29.06 23.94
C GLY A 237 1.34 -27.64 23.40
N TYR A 238 1.92 -26.67 24.12
CA TYR A 238 2.07 -25.32 23.61
C TYR A 238 3.09 -25.19 22.47
N LYS A 239 4.16 -26.03 22.48
CA LYS A 239 5.09 -26.07 21.33
C LYS A 239 4.37 -26.54 20.09
N ILE A 240 3.60 -27.61 20.17
CA ILE A 240 2.81 -28.14 19.06
C ILE A 240 1.82 -27.08 18.60
N LEU A 241 1.06 -26.46 19.50
CA LEU A 241 0.07 -25.41 19.17
C LEU A 241 0.70 -24.26 18.35
N TRP A 242 1.80 -23.69 18.83
CA TRP A 242 2.45 -22.56 18.13
C TRP A 242 3.09 -23.00 16.83
N THR A 243 3.67 -24.19 16.75
CA THR A 243 4.27 -24.73 15.52
C THR A 243 3.18 -24.99 14.45
N CYS A 244 2.05 -25.56 14.84
CA CYS A 244 0.91 -25.76 13.94
C CYS A 244 0.37 -24.40 13.44
N LEU A 245 0.24 -23.40 14.33
CA LEU A 245 -0.21 -22.07 13.93
C LEU A 245 0.79 -21.42 12.94
N ILE A 246 2.10 -21.52 13.19
CA ILE A 246 3.13 -21.06 12.23
C ILE A 246 2.94 -21.75 10.88
N GLY A 247 2.74 -23.08 10.86
CA GLY A 247 2.50 -23.83 9.61
C GLY A 247 1.28 -23.32 8.85
N ILE A 248 0.15 -23.10 9.55
CA ILE A 248 -1.08 -22.51 8.98
C ILE A 248 -0.79 -21.13 8.36
N LEU A 249 -0.10 -20.25 9.09
CA LEU A 249 0.19 -18.90 8.60
C LEU A 249 1.18 -18.87 7.42
N LEU A 250 2.10 -19.84 7.35
CA LEU A 250 2.98 -20.00 6.18
C LEU A 250 2.19 -20.45 4.94
N VAL A 251 1.19 -21.33 5.09
CA VAL A 251 0.26 -21.67 4.00
C VAL A 251 -0.55 -20.45 3.59
N CYS A 252 -1.04 -19.66 4.56
CA CYS A 252 -1.73 -18.39 4.26
C CYS A 252 -0.80 -17.41 3.51
N LEU A 253 0.47 -17.28 3.93
CA LEU A 253 1.45 -16.44 3.24
C LEU A 253 1.63 -16.89 1.79
N TYR A 254 1.73 -18.19 1.55
CA TYR A 254 1.76 -18.74 0.19
C TYR A 254 0.50 -18.36 -0.60
N GLY A 255 -0.67 -18.50 -0.01
CA GLY A 255 -1.97 -18.16 -0.62
C GLY A 255 -2.18 -16.67 -0.89
N THR A 256 -1.41 -15.77 -0.24
CA THR A 256 -1.48 -14.34 -0.56
C THR A 256 -0.87 -14.00 -1.93
N GLY A 257 0.02 -14.82 -2.47
CA GLY A 257 0.79 -14.49 -3.67
C GLY A 257 1.69 -13.25 -3.54
N SER A 258 1.90 -12.74 -2.32
CA SER A 258 2.70 -11.54 -2.07
C SER A 258 4.19 -11.80 -2.27
N LYS A 259 4.72 -11.41 -3.44
CA LYS A 259 6.16 -11.54 -3.77
C LYS A 259 7.05 -10.88 -2.70
N ALA A 260 6.69 -9.66 -2.28
CA ALA A 260 7.39 -8.95 -1.22
C ALA A 260 7.34 -9.70 0.12
N GLY A 261 6.18 -10.28 0.47
CA GLY A 261 6.01 -11.07 1.70
C GLY A 261 6.96 -12.26 1.75
N PHE A 262 7.09 -12.99 0.64
CA PHE A 262 8.04 -14.12 0.53
C PHE A 262 9.49 -13.68 0.66
N LEU A 263 9.90 -12.66 -0.09
CA LEU A 263 11.27 -12.15 -0.06
C LEU A 263 11.66 -11.66 1.33
N VAL A 264 10.79 -10.92 2.00
CA VAL A 264 11.05 -10.40 3.35
C VAL A 264 11.05 -11.53 4.37
N CYS A 265 10.14 -12.50 4.29
CA CYS A 265 10.14 -13.66 5.19
C CYS A 265 11.43 -14.48 5.05
N GLY A 266 11.90 -14.72 3.82
CA GLY A 266 13.18 -15.37 3.55
C GLY A 266 14.36 -14.58 4.11
N PHE A 267 14.39 -13.26 3.91
CA PHE A 267 15.42 -12.39 4.47
C PHE A 267 15.44 -12.44 6.01
N LEU A 268 14.28 -12.38 6.67
CA LEU A 268 14.19 -12.48 8.12
C LEU A 268 14.69 -13.84 8.63
N ALA A 269 14.38 -14.93 7.93
CA ALA A 269 14.90 -16.25 8.28
C ALA A 269 16.45 -16.29 8.23
N VAL A 270 17.04 -15.75 7.18
CA VAL A 270 18.51 -15.61 7.06
C VAL A 270 19.08 -14.74 8.18
N LEU A 271 18.42 -13.62 8.50
CA LEU A 271 18.85 -12.73 9.58
C LEU A 271 18.82 -13.43 10.95
N VAL A 272 17.78 -14.21 11.24
CA VAL A 272 17.70 -15.05 12.46
C VAL A 272 18.90 -15.96 12.56
N ILE A 273 19.25 -16.62 11.47
CA ILE A 273 20.35 -17.59 11.44
C ILE A 273 21.69 -16.89 11.68
N ILE A 274 21.91 -15.74 11.06
CA ILE A 274 23.12 -14.94 11.28
C ILE A 274 23.23 -14.51 12.75
N LEU A 275 22.15 -14.02 13.35
CA LEU A 275 22.12 -13.63 14.76
C LEU A 275 22.36 -14.83 15.69
N MET A 276 21.79 -15.97 15.41
CA MET A 276 22.04 -17.21 16.16
C MET A 276 23.50 -17.68 16.01
N ALA A 277 24.04 -17.67 14.80
CA ALA A 277 25.42 -18.06 14.52
C ALA A 277 26.45 -17.14 15.22
N GLN A 278 26.16 -15.86 15.38
CA GLN A 278 27.03 -14.94 16.12
C GLN A 278 27.10 -15.27 17.62
N LYS A 279 26.00 -15.80 18.19
CA LYS A 279 25.91 -16.17 19.60
C LYS A 279 26.63 -17.51 19.94
N TYR A 280 26.75 -18.42 18.97
CA TYR A 280 27.42 -19.69 19.16
C TYR A 280 28.85 -19.64 18.62
N HIS A 281 29.85 -19.62 19.50
CA HIS A 281 31.28 -19.59 19.17
C HIS A 281 31.84 -20.92 18.63
N THR A 282 31.07 -21.69 17.87
CA THR A 282 31.52 -22.97 17.30
C THR A 282 32.14 -22.77 15.93
N LYS A 283 33.20 -23.53 15.61
CA LYS A 283 33.84 -23.52 14.27
C LYS A 283 32.84 -23.91 13.16
N LYS A 284 31.75 -24.62 13.48
CA LYS A 284 30.71 -25.09 12.56
C LYS A 284 29.63 -24.02 12.25
N LYS A 285 29.64 -22.84 12.90
CA LYS A 285 28.59 -21.83 12.73
C LYS A 285 28.39 -21.39 11.26
N TRP A 286 29.48 -21.25 10.53
CA TRP A 286 29.43 -20.85 9.13
C TRP A 286 28.88 -21.93 8.20
N ILE A 287 29.01 -23.22 8.59
CA ILE A 287 28.38 -24.34 7.88
C ILE A 287 26.86 -24.24 8.03
N TYR A 288 26.35 -24.00 9.24
CA TYR A 288 24.92 -23.81 9.47
C TYR A 288 24.37 -22.59 8.73
N VAL A 289 25.10 -21.48 8.75
CA VAL A 289 24.72 -20.28 7.96
C VAL A 289 24.67 -20.63 6.47
N GLY A 290 25.67 -21.33 5.94
CA GLY A 290 25.70 -21.77 4.54
C GLY A 290 24.50 -22.68 4.18
N ILE A 291 24.23 -23.69 5.00
CA ILE A 291 23.07 -24.60 4.80
C ILE A 291 21.75 -23.81 4.74
N CYS A 292 21.60 -22.83 5.62
CA CYS A 292 20.35 -22.06 5.69
C CYS A 292 20.23 -21.05 4.55
N ILE A 293 21.34 -20.47 4.08
CA ILE A 293 21.34 -19.66 2.86
C ILE A 293 20.96 -20.51 1.65
N LEU A 294 21.51 -21.73 1.54
CA LEU A 294 21.16 -22.68 0.49
C LEU A 294 19.69 -23.11 0.57
N ALA A 295 19.18 -23.35 1.79
CA ALA A 295 17.76 -23.66 1.99
C ALA A 295 16.86 -22.49 1.59
N ALA A 296 17.20 -21.26 1.99
CA ALA A 296 16.47 -20.06 1.60
C ALA A 296 16.50 -19.85 0.07
N ALA A 297 17.66 -20.04 -0.57
CA ALA A 297 17.79 -19.99 -2.02
C ALA A 297 16.97 -21.08 -2.70
N GLY A 298 16.99 -22.31 -2.17
CA GLY A 298 16.17 -23.41 -2.67
C GLY A 298 14.67 -23.16 -2.55
N ILE A 299 14.22 -22.59 -1.42
CA ILE A 299 12.82 -22.19 -1.22
C ILE A 299 12.42 -21.09 -2.21
N THR A 300 13.29 -20.10 -2.42
CA THR A 300 13.04 -18.99 -3.36
C THR A 300 12.98 -19.50 -4.80
N ALA A 301 13.90 -20.36 -5.21
CA ALA A 301 13.92 -20.99 -6.53
C ALA A 301 12.71 -21.90 -6.75
N GLY A 302 12.36 -22.71 -5.73
CA GLY A 302 11.14 -23.53 -5.74
C GLY A 302 9.88 -22.67 -5.88
N TYR A 303 9.77 -21.58 -5.11
CA TYR A 303 8.65 -20.64 -5.26
C TYR A 303 8.60 -20.09 -6.67
N ASP A 304 9.73 -19.65 -7.24
CA ASP A 304 9.77 -19.08 -8.60
C ASP A 304 9.28 -20.10 -9.63
N GLN A 305 9.77 -21.34 -9.57
CA GLN A 305 9.35 -22.41 -10.46
C GLN A 305 7.85 -22.73 -10.31
N PHE A 306 7.35 -22.90 -9.06
CA PHE A 306 5.93 -23.15 -8.80
C PHE A 306 5.02 -21.94 -9.10
N SER A 307 5.56 -20.72 -9.11
CA SER A 307 4.82 -19.51 -9.43
C SER A 307 4.79 -19.18 -10.94
N GLY A 308 5.37 -20.05 -11.80
CA GLY A 308 5.50 -19.77 -13.21
C GLY A 308 6.49 -18.63 -13.48
N HIS A 309 7.65 -18.66 -12.80
CA HIS A 309 8.75 -17.70 -12.94
C HIS A 309 8.44 -16.26 -12.52
N ALA A 310 7.47 -16.08 -11.61
CA ALA A 310 7.00 -14.76 -11.21
C ALA A 310 8.08 -13.83 -10.61
N LEU A 311 9.11 -14.38 -9.95
CA LEU A 311 10.24 -13.59 -9.43
C LEU A 311 11.25 -13.28 -10.53
N SER A 312 11.59 -14.26 -11.36
CA SER A 312 12.51 -14.09 -12.49
C SER A 312 11.96 -13.06 -13.48
N ASP A 313 10.68 -13.13 -13.83
CA ASP A 313 10.00 -12.15 -14.69
C ASP A 313 10.01 -10.74 -14.07
N ALA A 314 9.76 -10.64 -12.76
CA ALA A 314 9.80 -9.35 -12.07
C ALA A 314 11.22 -8.74 -12.08
N LEU A 315 12.27 -9.54 -11.92
CA LEU A 315 13.66 -9.10 -12.02
C LEU A 315 14.02 -8.69 -13.46
N GLN A 316 13.58 -9.47 -14.45
CA GLN A 316 13.78 -9.14 -15.87
C GLN A 316 13.12 -7.80 -16.23
N GLN A 317 11.88 -7.56 -15.79
CA GLN A 317 11.18 -6.28 -15.99
C GLN A 317 11.90 -5.08 -15.36
N ILE A 318 12.69 -5.26 -14.30
CA ILE A 318 13.48 -4.18 -13.70
C ILE A 318 14.66 -3.80 -14.61
N VAL A 319 15.27 -4.79 -15.27
CA VAL A 319 16.48 -4.59 -16.10
C VAL A 319 16.11 -4.18 -17.52
N GLN A 320 15.06 -4.77 -18.09
CA GLN A 320 14.64 -4.57 -19.47
C GLN A 320 13.89 -3.24 -19.62
N LYS A 321 14.40 -2.38 -20.50
CA LYS A 321 13.73 -1.12 -20.84
C LYS A 321 12.67 -1.35 -21.91
N GLU A 322 11.45 -0.92 -21.63
CA GLU A 322 10.33 -0.94 -22.56
C GLU A 322 10.31 0.33 -23.43
N THR A 323 9.82 0.17 -24.64
CA THR A 323 9.54 1.27 -25.58
C THR A 323 8.06 1.23 -25.93
N TYR A 324 7.45 2.40 -26.06
CA TYR A 324 6.04 2.54 -26.39
C TYR A 324 5.90 3.28 -27.71
N ASP A 325 4.99 2.83 -28.56
CA ASP A 325 4.74 3.47 -29.85
C ASP A 325 4.16 4.87 -29.63
N LEU A 326 3.07 5.00 -28.89
CA LEU A 326 2.48 6.28 -28.52
C LEU A 326 3.03 6.73 -27.15
N GLU A 327 3.82 7.82 -27.13
CA GLU A 327 4.48 8.30 -25.92
C GLU A 327 3.77 9.51 -25.28
N GLU A 328 3.17 10.38 -26.12
CA GLU A 328 2.58 11.64 -25.66
C GLU A 328 1.47 12.09 -26.60
N ILE A 329 0.41 12.68 -26.04
CA ILE A 329 -0.62 13.40 -26.79
C ILE A 329 -0.77 14.80 -26.19
N LYS A 330 -0.82 15.83 -27.03
CA LYS A 330 -0.99 17.22 -26.60
C LYS A 330 -1.95 17.94 -27.52
N SER A 331 -2.97 18.56 -26.95
CA SER A 331 -3.92 19.41 -27.66
C SER A 331 -3.33 20.79 -27.92
N GLU A 332 -3.47 21.29 -29.14
CA GLU A 332 -3.06 22.63 -29.57
C GLU A 332 -4.24 23.42 -30.15
N SER A 333 -3.99 24.68 -30.55
CA SER A 333 -5.03 25.55 -31.07
C SER A 333 -5.57 25.13 -32.43
N ASP A 334 -4.73 24.56 -33.27
CA ASP A 334 -5.02 24.19 -34.67
C ASP A 334 -5.02 22.67 -34.90
N GLY A 335 -4.71 21.87 -33.88
CA GLY A 335 -4.67 20.43 -34.03
C GLY A 335 -4.28 19.68 -32.77
N VAL A 336 -3.90 18.41 -32.95
CA VAL A 336 -3.43 17.54 -31.88
C VAL A 336 -2.02 17.03 -32.23
N CYS A 337 -1.10 17.22 -31.30
CA CYS A 337 0.27 16.72 -31.42
C CYS A 337 0.42 15.35 -30.74
N LEU A 338 1.06 14.42 -31.44
CA LEU A 338 1.44 13.10 -30.93
C LEU A 338 2.96 12.97 -30.90
N LYS A 339 3.48 12.29 -29.92
CA LYS A 339 4.81 11.69 -30.00
C LYS A 339 4.67 10.19 -30.23
N TYR A 340 4.94 9.76 -31.45
CA TYR A 340 4.70 8.41 -31.90
C TYR A 340 5.97 7.84 -32.55
N ARG A 341 6.47 6.69 -32.04
CA ARG A 341 7.72 6.05 -32.50
C ARG A 341 8.90 7.03 -32.61
N GLY A 342 9.02 7.93 -31.63
CA GLY A 342 10.07 8.94 -31.57
C GLY A 342 9.85 10.16 -32.47
N ASN A 343 8.85 10.20 -33.33
CA ASN A 343 8.50 11.32 -34.19
C ASN A 343 7.42 12.21 -33.55
N PHE A 344 7.51 13.51 -33.76
CA PHE A 344 6.47 14.45 -33.40
C PHE A 344 5.55 14.66 -34.61
N LEU A 345 4.29 14.26 -34.48
CA LEU A 345 3.26 14.32 -35.50
C LEU A 345 2.20 15.32 -35.04
N LYS A 346 2.02 16.41 -35.78
CA LYS A 346 0.92 17.35 -35.55
C LYS A 346 -0.18 17.10 -36.56
N LEU A 347 -1.34 16.69 -36.11
CA LEU A 347 -2.54 16.42 -36.90
C LEU A 347 -3.39 17.69 -36.95
N ILE A 348 -3.67 18.16 -38.14
CA ILE A 348 -4.39 19.40 -38.39
C ILE A 348 -5.58 19.09 -39.28
N PRO A 349 -6.82 19.11 -38.77
CA PRO A 349 -8.02 19.08 -39.60
C PRO A 349 -8.11 20.32 -40.47
N GLU A 350 -8.33 20.11 -41.78
CA GLU A 350 -8.48 21.17 -42.78
C GLU A 350 -9.76 20.92 -43.59
N GLU A 351 -10.32 21.98 -44.16
CA GLU A 351 -11.49 21.91 -45.03
C GLU A 351 -11.08 22.37 -46.43
N ASN A 352 -11.40 21.60 -47.43
CA ASN A 352 -11.15 21.92 -48.84
C ASN A 352 -12.43 21.80 -49.66
N GLU A 353 -12.37 22.09 -50.97
CA GLU A 353 -13.52 22.03 -51.87
C GLU A 353 -14.19 20.64 -51.92
N MET A 354 -13.47 19.58 -51.61
CA MET A 354 -13.97 18.20 -51.56
C MET A 354 -14.48 17.74 -50.21
N GLY A 355 -14.41 18.61 -49.17
CA GLY A 355 -14.87 18.35 -47.81
C GLY A 355 -13.76 18.38 -46.76
N GLN A 356 -13.99 17.68 -45.66
CA GLN A 356 -13.03 17.61 -44.54
C GLN A 356 -11.84 16.71 -44.93
N THR A 357 -10.64 17.17 -44.61
CA THR A 357 -9.39 16.43 -44.80
C THR A 357 -8.49 16.58 -43.59
N LEU A 358 -7.44 15.79 -43.50
CA LEU A 358 -6.48 15.81 -42.42
C LEU A 358 -5.07 15.98 -42.96
N THR A 359 -4.34 16.94 -42.45
CA THR A 359 -2.93 17.17 -42.73
C THR A 359 -2.09 16.85 -41.51
N ALA A 360 -0.97 16.16 -41.71
CA ALA A 360 0.01 15.95 -40.65
C ALA A 360 1.30 16.72 -40.93
N GLN A 361 1.86 17.33 -39.91
CA GLN A 361 3.20 17.92 -39.92
C GLN A 361 4.15 17.05 -39.11
N ILE A 362 5.16 16.48 -39.78
CA ILE A 362 6.14 15.58 -39.19
C ILE A 362 7.37 16.38 -38.74
N ASN A 363 7.76 16.29 -37.47
CA ASN A 363 8.95 16.92 -36.91
C ASN A 363 9.10 18.42 -37.28
N LYS A 364 7.97 19.14 -37.48
CA LYS A 364 7.89 20.55 -37.89
C LYS A 364 8.46 20.86 -39.28
N LYS A 365 8.69 19.87 -40.12
CA LYS A 365 9.33 20.07 -41.43
C LYS A 365 8.41 19.76 -42.62
N GLU A 366 7.87 18.55 -42.67
CA GLU A 366 7.09 18.08 -43.80
C GLU A 366 5.60 18.07 -43.50
N LYS A 367 4.79 18.51 -44.47
CA LYS A 367 3.34 18.35 -44.43
C LYS A 367 2.93 17.23 -45.35
N GLN A 368 2.11 16.33 -44.87
CA GLN A 368 1.50 15.25 -45.64
C GLN A 368 -0.01 15.34 -45.48
N THR A 369 -0.73 15.15 -46.58
CA THR A 369 -2.18 15.09 -46.57
C THR A 369 -2.62 13.62 -46.49
N ALA A 370 -3.57 13.35 -45.61
CA ALA A 370 -4.18 12.04 -45.49
C ALA A 370 -5.06 11.73 -46.71
N PHE A 371 -5.23 10.47 -47.00
CA PHE A 371 -6.21 9.99 -47.96
C PHE A 371 -7.24 9.09 -47.29
N TRP A 372 -8.45 9.09 -47.82
CA TRP A 372 -9.53 8.27 -47.29
C TRP A 372 -9.36 6.82 -47.78
N ASP A 373 -9.30 5.90 -46.87
CA ASP A 373 -9.27 4.47 -47.12
C ASP A 373 -10.67 3.87 -46.93
N GLY A 374 -11.25 3.39 -48.00
CA GLY A 374 -12.61 2.84 -48.00
C GLY A 374 -12.75 1.50 -47.27
N GLU A 375 -11.67 0.73 -47.11
CA GLU A 375 -11.68 -0.54 -46.38
C GLU A 375 -11.74 -0.28 -44.86
N SER A 376 -10.90 0.58 -44.37
CA SER A 376 -10.84 0.91 -42.93
C SER A 376 -11.84 2.00 -42.53
N GLN A 377 -12.53 2.63 -43.50
CA GLN A 377 -13.39 3.79 -43.29
C GLN A 377 -12.74 4.87 -42.41
N SER A 378 -11.49 5.21 -42.78
CA SER A 378 -10.70 6.16 -42.00
C SER A 378 -9.69 6.90 -42.88
N PHE A 379 -9.22 8.04 -42.42
CA PHE A 379 -8.06 8.71 -43.00
C PHE A 379 -6.79 7.99 -42.60
N ILE A 380 -5.90 7.74 -43.56
CA ILE A 380 -4.59 7.15 -43.33
C ILE A 380 -3.49 7.95 -44.05
N PHE A 381 -2.26 7.81 -43.56
CA PHE A 381 -1.08 8.41 -44.18
C PHE A 381 -0.18 7.31 -44.74
N ASN A 382 0.40 7.55 -45.89
CA ASN A 382 1.30 6.61 -46.54
C ASN A 382 2.75 6.77 -46.03
N ASP A 383 2.92 6.85 -44.74
CA ASP A 383 4.22 7.05 -44.07
C ASP A 383 4.35 6.13 -42.85
N LYS A 384 5.51 5.47 -42.74
CA LYS A 384 5.85 4.59 -41.60
C LYS A 384 5.86 5.31 -40.26
N SER A 385 5.99 6.64 -40.25
CA SER A 385 5.93 7.46 -39.03
C SER A 385 4.57 7.38 -38.33
N PHE A 386 3.50 7.03 -39.05
CA PHE A 386 2.16 6.88 -38.48
C PHE A 386 1.84 5.43 -38.05
N GLY A 387 2.61 4.47 -38.55
CA GLY A 387 2.44 3.04 -38.19
C GLY A 387 1.03 2.52 -38.49
N SER A 388 0.36 2.00 -37.48
CA SER A 388 -1.01 1.47 -37.55
C SER A 388 -2.09 2.48 -37.12
N LEU A 389 -1.73 3.76 -36.94
CA LEU A 389 -2.70 4.78 -36.58
C LEU A 389 -3.69 5.02 -37.71
N LYS A 390 -4.97 5.13 -37.37
CA LYS A 390 -6.06 5.54 -38.26
C LYS A 390 -6.71 6.78 -37.71
N PHE A 391 -7.34 7.56 -38.55
CA PHE A 391 -7.88 8.85 -38.15
C PHE A 391 -9.27 9.06 -38.75
N ASP A 392 -10.08 9.83 -38.05
CA ASP A 392 -11.32 10.38 -38.60
C ASP A 392 -11.42 11.85 -38.22
N THR A 393 -12.01 12.65 -39.10
CA THR A 393 -12.25 14.07 -38.84
C THR A 393 -13.52 14.53 -39.55
N TYR A 394 -14.36 15.23 -38.86
CA TYR A 394 -15.59 15.80 -39.38
C TYR A 394 -15.96 17.06 -38.64
N ARG A 395 -16.83 17.86 -39.24
CA ARG A 395 -17.37 19.07 -38.63
C ARG A 395 -18.88 18.97 -38.55
N GLU A 396 -19.41 19.23 -37.35
CA GLU A 396 -20.86 19.24 -37.12
C GLU A 396 -21.24 20.44 -36.24
N LYS A 397 -22.23 21.24 -36.70
CA LYS A 397 -22.82 22.36 -35.95
C LYS A 397 -21.80 23.34 -35.32
N GLY A 398 -20.75 23.67 -36.07
CA GLY A 398 -19.71 24.60 -35.60
C GLY A 398 -18.66 23.98 -34.70
N THR A 399 -18.65 22.64 -34.60
CA THR A 399 -17.67 21.87 -33.82
C THR A 399 -16.83 21.01 -34.74
N GLN A 400 -15.51 21.11 -34.67
CA GLN A 400 -14.57 20.24 -35.37
C GLN A 400 -14.22 19.05 -34.47
N TYR A 401 -14.35 17.85 -35.02
CA TYR A 401 -13.97 16.59 -34.35
C TYR A 401 -12.70 16.03 -34.99
N LEU A 402 -11.84 15.42 -34.16
CA LEU A 402 -10.68 14.65 -34.58
C LEU A 402 -10.61 13.38 -33.73
N ILE A 403 -10.61 12.25 -34.38
CA ILE A 403 -10.57 10.93 -33.75
C ILE A 403 -9.29 10.23 -34.19
N ILE A 404 -8.58 9.67 -33.23
CA ILE A 404 -7.35 8.92 -33.46
C ILE A 404 -7.56 7.50 -32.96
N TYR A 405 -7.38 6.52 -33.82
CA TYR A 405 -7.45 5.10 -33.50
C TYR A 405 -6.03 4.55 -33.38
N ASP A 406 -5.71 3.96 -32.23
CA ASP A 406 -4.44 3.31 -31.92
C ASP A 406 -4.71 1.88 -31.43
N GLY A 407 -4.74 0.93 -32.34
CA GLY A 407 -5.24 -0.42 -32.07
C GLY A 407 -6.68 -0.40 -31.56
N ASP A 408 -6.92 -0.97 -30.38
CA ASP A 408 -8.24 -1.01 -29.73
C ASP A 408 -8.60 0.31 -28.99
N MET A 409 -7.67 1.27 -28.97
CA MET A 409 -7.87 2.53 -28.26
C MET A 409 -8.34 3.63 -29.18
N THR A 410 -9.28 4.43 -28.69
CA THR A 410 -9.81 5.60 -29.41
C THR A 410 -9.60 6.87 -28.59
N TRP A 411 -9.01 7.86 -29.22
CA TRP A 411 -8.74 9.18 -28.63
C TRP A 411 -9.59 10.20 -29.34
N ASN A 412 -10.63 10.71 -28.65
CA ASN A 412 -11.61 11.63 -29.22
C ASN A 412 -11.28 13.07 -28.81
N PHE A 413 -11.18 13.95 -29.78
CA PHE A 413 -10.97 15.37 -29.56
C PHE A 413 -12.04 16.17 -30.29
N TYR A 414 -12.43 17.30 -29.70
CA TYR A 414 -13.26 18.25 -30.37
C TYR A 414 -12.81 19.69 -30.09
N LYS A 415 -13.22 20.61 -30.95
CA LYS A 415 -12.99 22.02 -30.81
C LYS A 415 -14.20 22.77 -31.32
N GLU A 416 -14.87 23.55 -30.46
CA GLU A 416 -15.92 24.47 -30.84
C GLU A 416 -15.34 25.68 -31.55
N ASP A 417 -16.13 26.31 -32.44
CA ASP A 417 -15.74 27.55 -33.09
C ASP A 417 -15.43 28.62 -32.06
N GLY A 418 -14.27 29.26 -32.20
CA GLY A 418 -13.79 30.27 -31.24
C GLY A 418 -13.09 29.67 -30.00
N ALA A 419 -13.11 28.37 -29.80
CA ALA A 419 -12.37 27.74 -28.69
C ALA A 419 -10.84 27.86 -28.90
N ALA A 420 -10.10 28.05 -27.81
CA ALA A 420 -8.66 28.26 -27.85
C ALA A 420 -7.86 27.06 -28.35
N ARG A 421 -8.33 25.83 -28.06
CA ARG A 421 -7.64 24.58 -28.41
C ARG A 421 -8.61 23.40 -28.49
N TYR A 422 -8.12 22.29 -29.05
CA TYR A 422 -8.81 21.02 -28.97
C TYR A 422 -8.90 20.52 -27.53
N VAL A 423 -9.99 19.84 -27.19
CA VAL A 423 -10.22 19.24 -25.86
C VAL A 423 -10.47 17.74 -26.02
N PHE A 424 -9.88 16.95 -25.16
CA PHE A 424 -10.11 15.51 -25.13
C PHE A 424 -11.49 15.21 -24.54
N VAL A 425 -12.19 14.27 -25.15
CA VAL A 425 -13.49 13.75 -24.66
C VAL A 425 -13.29 12.34 -24.17
N ASN A 426 -13.55 12.11 -22.90
CA ASN A 426 -13.43 10.77 -22.32
C ASN A 426 -14.62 9.87 -22.71
N GLN A 427 -14.52 8.57 -22.40
CA GLN A 427 -15.58 7.58 -22.73
C GLN A 427 -16.96 7.90 -22.12
N TYR A 428 -17.04 8.77 -21.14
CA TYR A 428 -18.28 9.21 -20.50
C TYR A 428 -18.85 10.48 -21.14
N GLY A 429 -18.28 10.91 -22.27
CA GLY A 429 -18.66 12.16 -22.96
C GLY A 429 -18.28 13.43 -22.21
N LYS A 430 -17.40 13.35 -21.20
CA LYS A 430 -16.95 14.51 -20.44
C LYS A 430 -15.64 15.05 -20.99
N LEU A 431 -15.53 16.39 -20.94
CA LEU A 431 -14.30 17.10 -21.30
C LEU A 431 -13.22 16.82 -20.27
N ASP A 432 -12.04 16.49 -20.75
CA ASP A 432 -10.90 16.21 -19.89
C ASP A 432 -9.59 16.68 -20.55
N GLU A 433 -8.51 16.69 -19.79
CA GLU A 433 -7.19 17.09 -20.27
C GLU A 433 -6.22 15.91 -20.11
N ILE A 434 -5.58 15.52 -21.21
CA ILE A 434 -4.52 14.52 -21.17
C ILE A 434 -3.28 15.19 -20.56
N GLN A 435 -2.84 14.68 -19.42
CA GLN A 435 -1.62 15.11 -18.75
C GLN A 435 -0.43 14.29 -19.24
N ASN A 436 0.63 14.97 -19.64
CA ASN A 436 1.94 14.36 -19.88
C ASN A 436 2.77 14.55 -18.62
N ALA A 437 2.67 13.61 -17.70
CA ALA A 437 3.27 13.75 -16.38
C ALA A 437 4.80 13.67 -16.43
N ALA A 438 5.47 14.54 -15.66
CA ALA A 438 6.91 14.40 -15.44
C ALA A 438 7.20 13.04 -14.79
N ALA A 439 8.15 12.31 -15.34
CA ALA A 439 8.47 10.97 -14.90
C ALA A 439 9.97 10.73 -14.79
N VAL A 440 10.34 9.95 -13.77
CA VAL A 440 11.62 9.23 -13.68
C VAL A 440 11.39 7.76 -14.01
N PHE A 441 12.44 6.98 -14.25
CA PHE A 441 12.37 5.55 -14.62
C PHE A 441 11.58 5.26 -15.92
N LYS A 442 11.68 6.18 -16.91
CA LYS A 442 11.03 5.99 -18.22
C LYS A 442 11.49 4.70 -18.88
N GLY A 443 10.52 3.91 -19.36
CA GLY A 443 10.72 2.59 -19.93
C GLY A 443 10.79 1.46 -18.89
N HIS A 444 10.51 1.76 -17.59
CA HIS A 444 10.41 0.77 -16.52
C HIS A 444 9.07 0.86 -15.78
N GLU A 445 8.07 1.43 -16.44
CA GLU A 445 6.76 1.70 -15.84
C GLU A 445 6.04 0.43 -15.39
N ARG A 446 6.16 -0.68 -16.12
CA ARG A 446 5.55 -1.98 -15.74
C ARG A 446 6.31 -2.72 -14.64
N SER A 447 7.53 -2.29 -14.32
CA SER A 447 8.36 -2.93 -13.30
C SER A 447 7.65 -3.01 -11.95
N LEU A 448 7.99 -4.06 -11.17
CA LEU A 448 7.45 -4.28 -9.83
C LEU A 448 5.90 -4.29 -9.78
N SER A 449 5.27 -4.92 -10.78
CA SER A 449 3.80 -4.99 -10.90
C SER A 449 3.14 -3.60 -11.01
N GLY A 450 3.68 -2.73 -11.87
CA GLY A 450 3.16 -1.39 -12.15
C GLY A 450 3.63 -0.30 -11.16
N ARG A 451 4.42 -0.65 -10.14
CA ARG A 451 4.97 0.36 -9.22
C ARG A 451 5.94 1.31 -9.89
N GLY A 452 6.65 0.87 -10.95
CA GLY A 452 7.51 1.74 -11.75
C GLY A 452 6.77 2.95 -12.31
N TYR A 453 5.54 2.77 -12.80
CA TYR A 453 4.66 3.86 -13.24
C TYR A 453 4.33 4.80 -12.09
N ILE A 454 3.85 4.26 -10.97
CA ILE A 454 3.39 5.05 -9.83
C ILE A 454 4.57 5.82 -9.20
N TRP A 455 5.69 5.16 -8.93
CA TRP A 455 6.88 5.81 -8.34
C TRP A 455 7.50 6.82 -9.30
N GLY A 456 7.55 6.46 -10.60
CA GLY A 456 8.07 7.35 -11.63
C GLY A 456 7.39 8.70 -11.67
N ARG A 457 6.07 8.76 -11.41
CA ARG A 457 5.29 10.01 -11.37
C ARG A 457 5.23 10.63 -9.97
N THR A 458 5.30 9.83 -8.93
CA THR A 458 5.27 10.34 -7.54
C THR A 458 6.55 11.09 -7.16
N ILE A 459 7.73 10.58 -7.54
CA ILE A 459 9.00 11.20 -7.18
C ILE A 459 9.12 12.65 -7.67
N PRO A 460 8.77 13.00 -8.93
CA PRO A 460 8.77 14.39 -9.36
C PRO A 460 7.81 15.30 -8.58
N LEU A 461 6.67 14.74 -8.08
CA LEU A 461 5.72 15.50 -7.28
C LEU A 461 6.30 15.93 -5.93
N LEU A 462 7.23 15.18 -5.35
CA LEU A 462 7.87 15.52 -4.07
C LEU A 462 8.48 16.92 -4.09
N LYS A 463 8.97 17.40 -5.25
CA LYS A 463 9.51 18.77 -5.38
C LYS A 463 8.51 19.85 -5.02
N LYS A 464 7.20 19.60 -5.24
CA LYS A 464 6.11 20.56 -4.94
C LYS A 464 5.70 20.51 -3.47
N PHE A 465 6.02 19.43 -2.76
CA PHE A 465 5.53 19.13 -1.41
C PHE A 465 6.67 18.87 -0.40
N LEU A 466 7.82 19.53 -0.58
CA LEU A 466 9.03 19.33 0.20
C LEU A 466 8.82 19.56 1.71
N LEU A 467 8.18 20.68 2.06
CA LEU A 467 8.08 21.14 3.45
C LEU A 467 6.81 20.65 4.14
N TRP A 468 5.65 20.98 3.58
CA TRP A 468 4.36 20.78 4.25
C TRP A 468 3.63 19.51 3.82
N GLY A 469 4.05 18.91 2.72
CA GLY A 469 3.31 17.82 2.11
C GLY A 469 2.03 18.29 1.40
N SER A 470 1.27 17.33 0.88
CA SER A 470 0.00 17.59 0.20
C SER A 470 -1.23 17.47 1.11
N GLY A 471 -1.05 16.95 2.32
CA GLY A 471 -2.07 16.58 3.27
C GLY A 471 -2.25 15.05 3.41
N PRO A 472 -2.60 14.54 4.60
CA PRO A 472 -2.96 13.13 4.79
C PRO A 472 -4.03 12.68 3.78
N ASP A 473 -3.90 11.46 3.26
CA ASP A 473 -4.83 10.81 2.32
C ASP A 473 -5.16 11.58 1.01
N THR A 474 -4.34 12.57 0.62
CA THR A 474 -4.57 13.38 -0.58
C THR A 474 -3.87 12.85 -1.83
N PHE A 475 -3.21 11.69 -1.78
CA PHE A 475 -2.46 11.12 -2.90
C PHE A 475 -3.31 11.07 -4.18
N THR A 476 -4.53 10.53 -4.09
CA THR A 476 -5.45 10.35 -5.24
C THR A 476 -5.70 11.64 -6.00
N VAL A 477 -5.88 12.76 -5.30
CA VAL A 477 -6.18 14.06 -5.92
C VAL A 477 -4.92 14.80 -6.40
N LYS A 478 -3.72 14.35 -6.01
CA LYS A 478 -2.44 14.95 -6.41
C LYS A 478 -1.70 14.18 -7.46
N PHE A 479 -1.88 12.86 -7.52
CA PHE A 479 -1.33 12.04 -8.57
C PHE A 479 -1.90 12.46 -9.94
N PRO A 480 -1.11 12.44 -11.03
CA PRO A 480 -1.56 12.82 -12.36
C PRO A 480 -2.51 11.74 -12.94
N GLN A 481 -3.75 11.75 -12.52
CA GLN A 481 -4.75 10.73 -12.86
C GLN A 481 -5.12 10.71 -14.33
N THR A 482 -4.91 11.81 -15.06
CA THR A 482 -5.21 11.94 -16.49
C THR A 482 -3.98 11.74 -17.39
N ASP A 483 -2.92 11.10 -16.88
CA ASP A 483 -1.78 10.59 -17.68
C ASP A 483 -2.23 9.33 -18.47
N TYR A 484 -3.23 9.54 -19.33
CA TYR A 484 -3.97 8.47 -20.00
C TYR A 484 -3.10 7.64 -20.93
N VAL A 485 -2.21 8.27 -21.70
CA VAL A 485 -1.31 7.58 -22.64
C VAL A 485 -0.47 6.53 -21.90
N MET A 486 0.13 6.93 -20.78
CA MET A 486 0.97 6.00 -20.03
C MET A 486 0.17 4.98 -19.21
N LYS A 487 -1.04 5.30 -18.79
CA LYS A 487 -1.94 4.28 -18.21
C LYS A 487 -2.22 3.17 -19.22
N VAL A 488 -2.58 3.49 -20.46
CA VAL A 488 -2.78 2.52 -21.53
C VAL A 488 -1.51 1.71 -21.79
N ASN A 489 -0.39 2.37 -21.96
CA ASN A 489 0.89 1.73 -22.22
C ASN A 489 1.31 0.76 -21.11
N THR A 490 0.92 1.02 -19.86
CA THR A 490 1.22 0.15 -18.70
C THR A 490 0.17 -0.93 -18.47
N GLY A 491 -0.91 -0.98 -19.28
CA GLY A 491 -2.01 -1.92 -19.11
C GLY A 491 -2.98 -1.54 -17.99
N LEU A 492 -2.91 -0.31 -17.47
CA LEU A 492 -3.90 0.21 -16.54
C LEU A 492 -5.13 0.70 -17.31
N ASN A 493 -6.30 0.33 -16.85
CA ASN A 493 -7.52 0.89 -17.44
C ASN A 493 -7.60 2.39 -17.13
N MET A 494 -7.71 3.23 -18.19
CA MET A 494 -7.71 4.70 -18.09
C MET A 494 -8.73 5.22 -17.10
N TYR A 495 -9.91 4.61 -17.06
CA TYR A 495 -11.09 5.16 -16.39
C TYR A 495 -11.48 4.38 -15.14
N GLN A 496 -11.18 3.10 -15.07
CA GLN A 496 -11.57 2.26 -13.94
C GLN A 496 -10.51 2.18 -12.85
N GLN A 497 -9.25 2.51 -13.16
CA GLN A 497 -8.16 2.40 -12.21
C GLN A 497 -7.54 3.77 -11.91
N LEU A 498 -7.88 4.28 -10.73
CA LEU A 498 -7.21 5.44 -10.16
C LEU A 498 -6.12 4.95 -9.20
N PRO A 499 -4.83 5.28 -9.42
CA PRO A 499 -3.82 5.16 -8.39
C PRO A 499 -4.22 5.97 -7.15
N THR A 500 -4.54 5.26 -6.06
CA THR A 500 -5.00 5.88 -4.81
C THR A 500 -3.89 6.04 -3.79
N LYS A 501 -2.73 5.44 -4.05
CA LYS A 501 -1.59 5.39 -3.13
C LYS A 501 -0.27 5.15 -3.86
N ALA A 502 0.84 5.49 -3.18
CA ALA A 502 2.17 5.38 -3.74
C ALA A 502 2.72 3.95 -3.78
N HIS A 503 2.08 2.98 -3.14
CA HIS A 503 2.62 1.64 -2.92
C HIS A 503 4.05 1.62 -2.37
N SER A 504 4.36 2.61 -1.54
CA SER A 504 5.55 2.71 -0.70
C SER A 504 5.23 3.62 0.47
N MET A 505 5.29 3.09 1.69
CA MET A 505 5.04 3.82 2.92
C MET A 505 5.90 5.10 3.02
N TYR A 506 7.13 5.03 2.54
CA TYR A 506 8.08 6.14 2.60
C TYR A 506 7.74 7.25 1.60
N LEU A 507 7.43 6.89 0.36
CA LEU A 507 7.00 7.85 -0.66
C LEU A 507 5.65 8.47 -0.30
N GLN A 508 4.73 7.66 0.21
CA GLN A 508 3.41 8.12 0.66
C GLN A 508 3.56 9.16 1.77
N SER A 509 4.33 8.85 2.82
CA SER A 509 4.59 9.78 3.93
C SER A 509 5.29 11.06 3.45
N ALA A 510 6.34 10.93 2.64
CA ALA A 510 7.06 12.09 2.11
C ALA A 510 6.19 13.02 1.26
N LEU A 511 5.27 12.46 0.45
CA LEU A 511 4.34 13.26 -0.35
C LEU A 511 3.28 13.93 0.52
N GLN A 512 2.68 13.18 1.44
CA GLN A 512 1.52 13.63 2.22
C GLN A 512 1.90 14.58 3.36
N THR A 513 3.02 14.34 4.03
CA THR A 513 3.41 15.09 5.24
C THR A 513 4.72 15.87 5.10
N GLY A 514 5.34 15.84 3.92
CA GLY A 514 6.59 16.49 3.61
C GLY A 514 7.82 15.61 3.83
N ILE A 515 8.90 15.89 3.09
CA ILE A 515 10.13 15.09 3.14
C ILE A 515 10.77 15.13 4.52
N LEU A 516 10.75 16.29 5.19
CA LEU A 516 11.32 16.43 6.54
C LEU A 516 10.65 15.48 7.52
N SER A 517 9.34 15.36 7.48
CA SER A 517 8.59 14.43 8.33
C SER A 517 8.94 12.96 8.04
N GLY A 518 9.06 12.60 6.75
CA GLY A 518 9.50 11.27 6.33
C GLY A 518 10.90 10.93 6.83
N ILE A 519 11.82 11.90 6.81
CA ILE A 519 13.18 11.74 7.36
C ILE A 519 13.12 11.53 8.88
N CYS A 520 12.33 12.33 9.62
CA CYS A 520 12.17 12.17 11.07
C CYS A 520 11.64 10.78 11.43
N LEU A 521 10.65 10.30 10.69
CA LEU A 521 10.08 8.98 10.87
C LEU A 521 11.13 7.86 10.61
N LEU A 522 11.88 7.97 9.52
CA LEU A 522 12.95 7.02 9.19
C LEU A 522 14.06 7.03 10.25
N MET A 523 14.50 8.21 10.68
CA MET A 523 15.50 8.35 11.74
C MET A 523 15.03 7.70 13.05
N PHE A 524 13.76 7.83 13.40
CA PHE A 524 13.19 7.19 14.57
C PHE A 524 13.25 5.65 14.48
N PHE A 525 12.86 5.07 13.35
CA PHE A 525 12.93 3.64 13.13
C PHE A 525 14.37 3.12 13.17
N LEU A 526 15.30 3.79 12.49
CA LEU A 526 16.72 3.42 12.47
C LEU A 526 17.35 3.54 13.87
N HIS A 527 16.99 4.55 14.63
CA HIS A 527 17.44 4.72 16.02
C HIS A 527 16.99 3.54 16.91
N TYR A 528 15.71 3.17 16.82
CA TYR A 528 15.20 1.99 17.53
C TYR A 528 15.96 0.72 17.14
N ILE A 529 16.09 0.44 15.82
CA ILE A 529 16.79 -0.76 15.33
C ILE A 529 18.22 -0.81 15.86
N ARG A 530 18.95 0.31 15.81
CA ARG A 530 20.33 0.40 16.31
C ARG A 530 20.42 0.04 17.79
N ILE A 531 19.52 0.57 18.62
CA ILE A 531 19.52 0.28 20.07
C ILE A 531 19.15 -1.17 20.31
N ALA A 532 18.08 -1.68 19.68
CA ALA A 532 17.61 -3.03 19.86
C ALA A 532 18.63 -4.08 19.43
N VAL A 533 19.34 -3.88 18.29
CA VAL A 533 20.45 -4.74 17.83
C VAL A 533 21.60 -4.74 18.84
N ARG A 534 22.00 -3.57 19.32
CA ARG A 534 23.08 -3.47 20.31
C ARG A 534 22.72 -4.23 21.58
N ASN A 535 21.54 -4.00 22.11
CA ASN A 535 21.10 -4.59 23.37
C ASN A 535 20.78 -6.10 23.23
N ALA A 536 20.32 -6.56 22.05
CA ALA A 536 20.13 -7.99 21.78
C ALA A 536 21.45 -8.79 21.87
N LYS A 537 22.58 -8.18 21.48
CA LYS A 537 23.90 -8.82 21.54
C LYS A 537 24.43 -8.97 22.99
N THR A 538 24.10 -8.01 23.86
CA THR A 538 24.63 -7.93 25.23
C THR A 538 23.69 -8.53 26.29
N GLU A 539 22.43 -8.80 25.94
CA GLU A 539 21.43 -9.31 26.89
C GLU A 539 21.77 -10.72 27.40
N LYS A 540 21.92 -10.85 28.70
CA LYS A 540 22.22 -12.11 29.39
C LYS A 540 20.99 -12.95 29.68
N ASN A 541 19.82 -12.30 29.91
CA ASN A 541 18.58 -13.02 30.13
C ASN A 541 18.09 -13.60 28.80
N ARG A 542 18.16 -14.93 28.67
CA ARG A 542 17.81 -15.65 27.44
C ARG A 542 16.38 -15.37 26.97
N GLU A 543 15.44 -15.33 27.91
CA GLU A 543 14.03 -15.10 27.59
C GLU A 543 13.83 -13.68 27.04
N LYS A 544 14.37 -12.67 27.74
CA LYS A 544 14.31 -11.26 27.30
C LYS A 544 14.99 -11.07 25.93
N ALA A 545 16.14 -11.72 25.71
CA ALA A 545 16.85 -11.67 24.44
C ALA A 545 16.00 -12.23 23.27
N MET A 546 15.26 -13.31 23.52
CA MET A 546 14.42 -13.92 22.48
C MET A 546 13.21 -13.03 22.13
N PHE A 547 12.49 -12.48 23.12
CA PHE A 547 11.40 -11.54 22.86
C PHE A 547 11.89 -10.28 22.15
N ARG A 548 13.02 -9.69 22.60
CA ARG A 548 13.64 -8.55 21.95
C ARG A 548 13.95 -8.83 20.46
N THR A 549 14.56 -9.98 20.19
CA THR A 549 14.90 -10.38 18.81
C THR A 549 13.64 -10.59 17.97
N GLY A 550 12.62 -11.26 18.46
CA GLY A 550 11.37 -11.49 17.73
C GLY A 550 10.65 -10.18 17.40
N ILE A 551 10.53 -9.28 18.37
CA ILE A 551 9.92 -7.96 18.18
C ILE A 551 10.75 -7.12 17.19
N LEU A 552 12.08 -7.12 17.31
CA LEU A 552 12.95 -6.45 16.35
C LEU A 552 12.76 -6.96 14.92
N LEU A 553 12.69 -8.29 14.74
CA LEU A 553 12.45 -8.89 13.43
C LEU A 553 11.06 -8.54 12.88
N SER A 554 10.03 -8.49 13.72
CA SER A 554 8.69 -8.04 13.33
C SER A 554 8.71 -6.59 12.83
N VAL A 555 9.41 -5.70 13.53
CA VAL A 555 9.58 -4.30 13.11
C VAL A 555 10.35 -4.21 11.79
N ILE A 556 11.49 -4.91 11.68
CA ILE A 556 12.28 -4.93 10.43
C ILE A 556 11.43 -5.47 9.27
N GLY A 557 10.69 -6.55 9.49
CA GLY A 557 9.81 -7.13 8.49
C GLY A 557 8.76 -6.15 7.95
N PHE A 558 8.07 -5.44 8.85
CA PHE A 558 7.11 -4.40 8.45
C PHE A 558 7.77 -3.27 7.66
N LEU A 559 8.91 -2.78 8.12
CA LEU A 559 9.64 -1.68 7.46
C LEU A 559 10.12 -2.09 6.06
N LEU A 560 10.60 -3.32 5.89
CA LEU A 560 10.98 -3.84 4.56
C LEU A 560 9.76 -4.01 3.65
N MET A 561 8.64 -4.51 4.17
CA MET A 561 7.38 -4.58 3.42
C MET A 561 6.90 -3.20 2.99
N GLY A 562 7.13 -2.18 3.82
CA GLY A 562 6.80 -0.77 3.55
C GLY A 562 7.59 -0.13 2.40
N LEU A 563 8.66 -0.76 1.89
CA LEU A 563 9.32 -0.31 0.66
C LEU A 563 8.41 -0.46 -0.56
N ALA A 564 7.63 -1.56 -0.61
CA ALA A 564 6.78 -1.91 -1.73
C ALA A 564 5.27 -1.93 -1.39
N ASN A 565 4.88 -1.50 -0.19
CA ASN A 565 3.50 -1.36 0.25
C ASN A 565 3.34 -0.10 1.08
N ASP A 566 2.13 0.40 1.12
CA ASP A 566 1.78 1.57 1.92
C ASP A 566 1.60 1.18 3.39
N SER A 567 1.70 2.18 4.28
CA SER A 567 1.02 2.13 5.57
C SER A 567 -0.47 1.92 5.35
N ASN A 568 -1.09 1.11 6.18
CA ASN A 568 -2.52 0.85 6.06
C ASN A 568 -3.13 0.47 7.42
N LEU A 569 -4.31 0.97 7.66
CA LEU A 569 -5.05 0.76 8.91
C LEU A 569 -5.30 -0.72 9.27
N ALA A 570 -5.29 -1.64 8.28
CA ALA A 570 -5.43 -3.07 8.55
C ALA A 570 -4.25 -3.67 9.34
N VAL A 571 -3.05 -3.07 9.24
CA VAL A 571 -1.81 -3.62 9.80
C VAL A 571 -1.01 -2.63 10.64
N SER A 572 -1.09 -1.33 10.35
CA SER A 572 -0.27 -0.31 11.00
C SER A 572 -0.54 -0.15 12.50
N PRO A 573 -1.77 -0.21 13.02
CA PRO A 573 -1.99 -0.16 14.48
C PRO A 573 -1.24 -1.25 15.24
N LEU A 574 -1.24 -2.48 14.69
CA LEU A 574 -0.48 -3.60 15.25
C LEU A 574 1.03 -3.33 15.21
N PHE A 575 1.53 -2.80 14.09
CA PHE A 575 2.94 -2.43 13.95
C PHE A 575 3.37 -1.41 15.02
N TRP A 576 2.59 -0.33 15.21
CA TRP A 576 2.92 0.70 16.18
C TRP A 576 2.84 0.19 17.63
N CYS A 577 1.97 -0.78 17.90
CA CYS A 577 1.95 -1.47 19.19
C CYS A 577 3.21 -2.33 19.37
N ILE A 578 3.61 -3.15 18.38
CA ILE A 578 4.82 -3.99 18.42
C ILE A 578 6.08 -3.13 18.54
N LEU A 579 6.16 -2.02 17.81
CA LEU A 579 7.25 -1.04 17.93
C LEU A 579 7.30 -0.46 19.35
N GLY A 580 6.14 -0.08 19.92
CA GLY A 580 6.04 0.40 21.31
C GLY A 580 6.51 -0.65 22.32
N MET A 581 6.15 -1.94 22.14
CA MET A 581 6.66 -3.05 22.94
C MET A 581 8.19 -3.13 22.86
N GLY A 582 8.74 -3.02 21.64
CA GLY A 582 10.18 -3.03 21.42
C GLY A 582 10.87 -1.87 22.15
N ILE A 583 10.36 -0.66 22.00
CA ILE A 583 10.92 0.53 22.67
C ILE A 583 10.83 0.39 24.19
N ALA A 584 9.71 -0.11 24.74
CA ALA A 584 9.55 -0.33 26.17
C ALA A 584 10.64 -1.26 26.72
N MET A 585 10.99 -2.32 26.00
CA MET A 585 12.07 -3.26 26.40
C MET A 585 13.47 -2.63 26.42
N GLU A 586 13.67 -1.51 25.73
CA GLU A 586 14.94 -0.79 25.68
C GLU A 586 15.06 0.29 26.77
N THR A 587 14.02 0.51 27.56
CA THR A 587 14.00 1.51 28.62
C THR A 587 14.62 0.97 29.93
N GLU A 588 15.23 1.85 30.72
CA GLU A 588 15.80 1.52 32.04
C GLU A 588 14.73 1.10 33.07
N THR A 589 13.48 1.47 32.83
CA THR A 589 12.35 1.15 33.74
C THR A 589 11.72 -0.20 33.47
N PHE A 590 12.21 -0.95 32.49
CA PHE A 590 11.68 -2.27 32.14
C PHE A 590 12.25 -3.35 33.08
N HIS A 591 11.35 -4.06 33.78
CA HIS A 591 11.69 -5.12 34.70
C HIS A 591 11.75 -6.49 33.97
N SER A 592 12.82 -7.22 34.21
CA SER A 592 13.03 -8.55 33.63
C SER A 592 12.26 -9.68 34.36
#